data_4ece1f2d915e472e39840c0dfc3ba4ab
#
_entry.id   4ece1f2d915e472e39840c0dfc3ba4ab
#
_cell.length_a   1.000
_cell.length_b   1.000
_cell.length_c   1.000
_cell.angle_alpha   90.00
_cell.angle_beta   90.00
_cell.angle_gamma   90.00
#
_symmetry.space_group_name_H-M   'P 1'
#
loop_
_entity.id
_entity.type
_entity.pdbx_description
1 polymer ?
#
loop_
_entity_poly.entity_id
_entity_poly.type
_entity_poly.pdbx_seq_one_letter_code
_entity_poly.pdbx_strand_id
1 'polypeptide(L)'
;MVEAAYQHHGLNWRYINCEVGPDKLGDAVLGARAMGWAGFNCSLPNKVAVIQYLDGLGESAKIIGAVNCAVRRNDQLIGENTDGKGFLESLREKVDPAGKSLVMFGAGGAARAIGVETALAGLTKITVVNRSVNRGQELATLLSEKTLAHVEFVEWDGEYSIPEGTDIVVNSTSIGLFPD
;
A
#
# COMPACT_ATOMS: atom_id res chain seq x y z
N MET A 1 -14.43 8.78 11.10
CA MET A 1 -14.39 8.53 9.64
C MET A 1 -15.00 7.18 9.28
N VAL A 2 -14.52 6.02 9.78
CA VAL A 2 -15.04 4.68 9.42
C VAL A 2 -16.52 4.52 9.80
N GLU A 3 -16.93 4.86 11.01
CA GLU A 3 -18.34 4.77 11.42
C GLU A 3 -19.27 5.68 10.61
N ALA A 4 -18.78 6.85 10.19
CA ALA A 4 -19.57 7.72 9.29
C ALA A 4 -19.78 7.06 7.91
N ALA A 5 -18.78 6.32 7.41
CA ALA A 5 -18.93 5.53 6.19
C ALA A 5 -19.95 4.39 6.38
N TYR A 6 -19.92 3.70 7.52
CA TYR A 6 -20.93 2.69 7.82
C TYR A 6 -22.35 3.25 7.83
N GLN A 7 -22.55 4.42 8.47
CA GLN A 7 -23.83 5.10 8.47
C GLN A 7 -24.28 5.51 7.05
N HIS A 8 -23.36 6.06 6.25
CA HIS A 8 -23.64 6.45 4.86
C HIS A 8 -24.11 5.26 4.01
N HIS A 9 -23.52 4.09 4.22
CA HIS A 9 -23.89 2.86 3.51
C HIS A 9 -25.01 2.05 4.19
N GLY A 10 -25.65 2.56 5.24
CA GLY A 10 -26.73 1.89 5.97
C GLY A 10 -26.28 0.62 6.72
N LEU A 11 -24.99 0.50 7.02
CA LEU A 11 -24.44 -0.65 7.73
C LEU A 11 -24.57 -0.48 9.25
N ASN A 12 -25.23 -1.39 9.92
CA ASN A 12 -25.31 -1.42 11.38
C ASN A 12 -24.05 -2.06 11.99
N TRP A 13 -22.90 -1.52 11.67
CA TRP A 13 -21.60 -1.98 12.15
C TRP A 13 -20.99 -1.02 13.16
N ARG A 14 -20.01 -1.50 13.90
CA ARG A 14 -19.21 -0.70 14.82
C ARG A 14 -17.74 -0.85 14.50
N TYR A 15 -17.00 0.21 14.67
CA TYR A 15 -15.54 0.22 14.55
C TYR A 15 -14.95 0.51 15.92
N ILE A 16 -14.16 -0.42 16.43
CA ILE A 16 -13.49 -0.30 17.73
C ILE A 16 -11.98 -0.32 17.54
N ASN A 17 -11.29 0.44 18.36
CA ASN A 17 -9.83 0.42 18.38
C ASN A 17 -9.37 -0.60 19.42
N CYS A 18 -8.44 -1.47 19.02
CA CYS A 18 -7.79 -2.44 19.89
C CYS A 18 -6.27 -2.21 19.82
N GLU A 19 -5.63 -2.03 20.96
CA GLU A 19 -4.19 -2.02 21.04
C GLU A 19 -3.68 -3.46 21.14
N VAL A 20 -2.90 -3.89 20.13
CA VAL A 20 -2.41 -5.26 20.02
C VAL A 20 -0.92 -5.23 19.71
N GLY A 21 -0.11 -5.66 20.68
CA GLY A 21 1.33 -5.85 20.50
C GLY A 21 1.64 -7.03 19.56
N PRO A 22 2.85 -7.06 18.97
CA PRO A 22 3.26 -8.14 18.06
C PRO A 22 3.20 -9.53 18.68
N ASP A 23 3.46 -9.65 19.98
CA ASP A 23 3.44 -10.88 20.76
C ASP A 23 2.02 -11.45 20.95
N LYS A 24 0.99 -10.62 20.83
CA LYS A 24 -0.44 -10.98 20.97
C LYS A 24 -1.22 -10.97 19.66
N LEU A 25 -0.55 -10.72 18.55
CA LEU A 25 -1.21 -10.57 17.25
C LEU A 25 -1.98 -11.85 16.84
N GLY A 26 -1.38 -13.02 17.03
CA GLY A 26 -2.03 -14.28 16.72
C GLY A 26 -3.31 -14.52 17.54
N ASP A 27 -3.23 -14.31 18.85
CA ASP A 27 -4.39 -14.43 19.76
C ASP A 27 -5.51 -13.47 19.37
N ALA A 28 -5.15 -12.23 19.02
CA ALA A 28 -6.11 -11.22 18.58
C ALA A 28 -6.82 -11.59 17.27
N VAL A 29 -6.08 -12.12 16.29
CA VAL A 29 -6.68 -12.58 15.02
C VAL A 29 -7.58 -13.78 15.23
N LEU A 30 -7.18 -14.75 16.08
CA LEU A 30 -8.03 -15.89 16.47
C LEU A 30 -9.29 -15.42 17.20
N GLY A 31 -9.17 -14.46 18.10
CA GLY A 31 -10.30 -13.85 18.80
C GLY A 31 -11.27 -13.16 17.84
N ALA A 32 -10.78 -12.34 16.92
CA ALA A 32 -11.59 -11.69 15.90
C ALA A 32 -12.33 -12.71 15.01
N ARG A 33 -11.65 -13.81 14.68
CA ARG A 33 -12.22 -14.93 13.93
C ARG A 33 -13.34 -15.61 14.73
N ALA A 34 -13.09 -15.95 15.99
CA ALA A 34 -14.06 -16.61 16.86
C ALA A 34 -15.30 -15.77 17.18
N MET A 35 -15.11 -14.44 17.31
CA MET A 35 -16.20 -13.48 17.53
C MET A 35 -16.97 -13.12 16.24
N GLY A 36 -16.60 -13.68 15.10
CA GLY A 36 -17.29 -13.42 13.83
C GLY A 36 -17.12 -12.00 13.30
N TRP A 37 -16.01 -11.31 13.60
CA TRP A 37 -15.77 -9.97 13.08
C TRP A 37 -15.79 -9.95 11.55
N ALA A 38 -16.35 -8.88 10.98
CA ALA A 38 -16.40 -8.68 9.53
C ALA A 38 -15.01 -8.42 8.94
N GLY A 39 -14.09 -7.94 9.77
CA GLY A 39 -12.71 -7.66 9.41
C GLY A 39 -12.03 -6.78 10.44
N PHE A 40 -10.79 -6.38 10.15
CA PHE A 40 -10.01 -5.46 10.98
C PHE A 40 -8.94 -4.75 10.16
N ASN A 41 -8.49 -3.60 10.65
CA ASN A 41 -7.33 -2.90 10.10
C ASN A 41 -6.07 -3.20 10.92
N CYS A 42 -4.93 -3.24 10.25
CA CYS A 42 -3.61 -3.31 10.87
C CYS A 42 -2.81 -2.05 10.59
N SER A 43 -2.23 -1.49 11.64
CA SER A 43 -1.21 -0.46 11.52
C SER A 43 0.20 -1.04 11.78
N LEU A 44 1.22 -0.20 11.71
CA LEU A 44 2.57 -0.56 12.17
C LEU A 44 2.53 -0.92 13.67
N PRO A 45 3.30 -1.94 14.10
CA PRO A 45 4.26 -2.72 13.32
C PRO A 45 3.67 -3.99 12.66
N ASN A 46 2.37 -4.24 12.74
CA ASN A 46 1.73 -5.53 12.50
C ASN A 46 1.41 -5.84 11.04
N LYS A 47 1.55 -4.87 10.11
CA LYS A 47 1.15 -5.02 8.69
C LYS A 47 1.79 -6.21 7.95
N VAL A 48 3.00 -6.59 8.30
CA VAL A 48 3.70 -7.75 7.71
C VAL A 48 3.41 -9.02 8.50
N ALA A 49 3.52 -8.93 9.83
CA ALA A 49 3.39 -10.10 10.70
C ALA A 49 1.97 -10.72 10.66
N VAL A 50 0.94 -9.93 10.37
CA VAL A 50 -0.44 -10.43 10.32
C VAL A 50 -0.68 -11.44 9.20
N ILE A 51 0.12 -11.40 8.14
CA ILE A 51 -0.05 -12.25 6.94
C ILE A 51 -0.11 -13.73 7.29
N GLN A 52 0.74 -14.20 8.21
CA GLN A 52 0.81 -15.60 8.62
C GLN A 52 -0.46 -16.14 9.31
N TYR A 53 -1.35 -15.25 9.74
CA TYR A 53 -2.61 -15.60 10.44
C TYR A 53 -3.85 -15.49 9.55
N LEU A 54 -3.65 -15.13 8.25
CA LEU A 54 -4.73 -14.95 7.29
C LEU A 54 -4.87 -16.17 6.37
N ASP A 55 -6.07 -16.38 5.84
CA ASP A 55 -6.35 -17.52 4.96
C ASP A 55 -5.91 -17.27 3.51
N GLY A 56 -5.74 -15.99 3.14
CA GLY A 56 -5.29 -15.61 1.81
C GLY A 56 -5.00 -14.12 1.71
N LEU A 57 -4.46 -13.74 0.56
CA LEU A 57 -4.11 -12.34 0.24
C LEU A 57 -4.73 -11.94 -1.09
N GLY A 58 -5.20 -10.71 -1.18
CA GLY A 58 -5.49 -10.06 -2.45
C GLY A 58 -4.22 -9.89 -3.30
N GLU A 59 -4.39 -9.69 -4.61
CA GLU A 59 -3.28 -9.67 -5.56
C GLU A 59 -2.20 -8.65 -5.19
N SER A 60 -2.60 -7.39 -5.01
CA SER A 60 -1.66 -6.33 -4.64
C SER A 60 -1.03 -6.53 -3.26
N ALA A 61 -1.80 -6.99 -2.27
CA ALA A 61 -1.27 -7.30 -0.93
C ALA A 61 -0.18 -8.38 -0.98
N LYS A 62 -0.33 -9.37 -1.88
CA LYS A 62 0.67 -10.42 -2.15
C LYS A 62 1.98 -9.85 -2.68
N ILE A 63 1.89 -8.93 -3.64
CA ILE A 63 3.05 -8.27 -4.26
C ILE A 63 3.69 -7.31 -3.27
N ILE A 64 2.87 -6.49 -2.59
CA ILE A 64 3.33 -5.52 -1.59
C ILE A 64 4.00 -6.22 -0.40
N GLY A 65 3.52 -7.41 -0.01
CA GLY A 65 4.00 -8.13 1.16
C GLY A 65 3.60 -7.48 2.49
N ALA A 66 2.50 -6.72 2.49
CA ALA A 66 1.96 -6.07 3.68
C ALA A 66 0.44 -5.95 3.60
N VAL A 67 -0.23 -6.14 4.72
CA VAL A 67 -1.69 -6.06 4.87
C VAL A 67 -2.02 -4.94 5.85
N ASN A 68 -2.88 -4.01 5.45
CA ASN A 68 -3.44 -3.00 6.34
C ASN A 68 -4.93 -3.23 6.65
N CYS A 69 -5.58 -4.14 5.93
CA CYS A 69 -6.99 -4.47 6.09
C CYS A 69 -7.20 -5.97 5.87
N ALA A 70 -7.81 -6.66 6.83
CA ALA A 70 -8.29 -8.02 6.66
C ALA A 70 -9.82 -8.02 6.60
N VAL A 71 -10.38 -8.69 5.60
CA VAL A 71 -11.82 -8.71 5.35
C VAL A 71 -12.31 -10.16 5.39
N ARG A 72 -13.41 -10.42 6.07
CA ARG A 72 -14.07 -11.75 6.06
C ARG A 72 -14.83 -11.93 4.76
N ARG A 73 -14.47 -12.98 4.02
CA ARG A 73 -15.16 -13.45 2.81
C ARG A 73 -15.38 -14.96 2.92
N ASN A 74 -16.62 -15.42 2.95
CA ASN A 74 -16.96 -16.84 3.06
C ASN A 74 -16.20 -17.54 4.21
N ASP A 75 -16.26 -16.98 5.42
CA ASP A 75 -15.56 -17.42 6.62
C ASP A 75 -14.01 -17.38 6.57
N GLN A 76 -13.44 -16.94 5.49
CA GLN A 76 -12.00 -16.71 5.36
C GLN A 76 -11.63 -15.24 5.64
N LEU A 77 -10.51 -14.99 6.30
CA LEU A 77 -9.92 -13.67 6.46
C LEU A 77 -8.92 -13.44 5.34
N ILE A 78 -9.28 -12.56 4.42
CA ILE A 78 -8.45 -12.20 3.27
C ILE A 78 -7.76 -10.86 3.53
N GLY A 79 -6.44 -10.85 3.47
CA GLY A 79 -5.62 -9.65 3.65
C GLY A 79 -5.56 -8.81 2.39
N GLU A 80 -5.82 -7.52 2.56
CA GLU A 80 -5.76 -6.51 1.50
C GLU A 80 -4.78 -5.41 1.87
N ASN A 81 -4.27 -4.72 0.86
CA ASN A 81 -3.59 -3.44 1.05
C ASN A 81 -4.42 -2.34 0.40
N THR A 82 -5.02 -1.50 1.23
CA THR A 82 -5.90 -0.42 0.78
C THR A 82 -5.18 0.93 0.71
N ASP A 83 -3.93 1.03 1.14
CA ASP A 83 -3.14 2.27 1.08
C ASP A 83 -2.88 2.65 -0.38
N GLY A 84 -2.38 1.70 -1.17
CA GLY A 84 -2.13 1.91 -2.60
C GLY A 84 -3.41 2.07 -3.41
N LYS A 85 -4.46 1.29 -3.09
CA LYS A 85 -5.78 1.40 -3.75
C LYS A 85 -6.40 2.78 -3.52
N GLY A 86 -6.35 3.29 -2.29
CA GLY A 86 -6.84 4.63 -1.97
C GLY A 86 -6.09 5.73 -2.72
N PHE A 87 -4.76 5.59 -2.85
CA PHE A 87 -3.98 6.49 -3.67
C PHE A 87 -4.40 6.43 -5.15
N LEU A 88 -4.54 5.23 -5.71
CA LEU A 88 -4.93 5.03 -7.10
C LEU A 88 -6.30 5.64 -7.40
N GLU A 89 -7.30 5.45 -6.55
CA GLU A 89 -8.62 6.06 -6.73
C GLU A 89 -8.54 7.60 -6.69
N SER A 90 -7.77 8.16 -5.76
CA SER A 90 -7.54 9.61 -5.70
C SER A 90 -6.79 10.14 -6.94
N LEU A 91 -5.83 9.38 -7.47
CA LEU A 91 -5.11 9.73 -8.68
C LEU A 91 -6.04 9.77 -9.90
N ARG A 92 -6.92 8.78 -10.02
CA ARG A 92 -7.88 8.66 -11.13
C ARG A 92 -8.87 9.83 -11.24
N GLU A 93 -9.09 10.55 -10.14
CA GLU A 93 -9.87 11.80 -10.20
C GLU A 93 -9.16 12.91 -11.02
N LYS A 94 -7.86 12.79 -11.22
CA LYS A 94 -7.03 13.79 -11.92
C LYS A 94 -6.46 13.26 -13.24
N VAL A 95 -5.98 12.02 -13.23
CA VAL A 95 -5.34 11.39 -14.39
C VAL A 95 -5.50 9.87 -14.34
N ASP A 96 -5.82 9.26 -15.48
CA ASP A 96 -5.76 7.81 -15.61
C ASP A 96 -4.28 7.40 -15.75
N PRO A 97 -3.77 6.51 -14.89
CA PRO A 97 -2.39 6.06 -14.95
C PRO A 97 -2.07 5.16 -16.16
N ALA A 98 -3.07 4.62 -16.84
CA ALA A 98 -2.87 3.71 -17.97
C ALA A 98 -2.06 4.39 -19.10
N GLY A 99 -0.97 3.75 -19.51
CA GLY A 99 -0.07 4.25 -20.54
C GLY A 99 0.85 5.41 -20.11
N LYS A 100 0.82 5.83 -18.84
CA LYS A 100 1.55 6.97 -18.30
C LYS A 100 2.90 6.59 -17.72
N SER A 101 3.73 7.62 -17.44
CA SER A 101 5.00 7.53 -16.75
C SER A 101 4.93 8.18 -15.36
N LEU A 102 5.63 7.59 -14.40
CA LEU A 102 5.69 8.06 -13.01
C LEU A 102 7.13 8.24 -12.55
N VAL A 103 7.43 9.36 -11.93
CA VAL A 103 8.61 9.55 -11.08
C VAL A 103 8.17 9.54 -9.63
N MET A 104 8.74 8.62 -8.85
CA MET A 104 8.38 8.42 -7.45
C MET A 104 9.58 8.61 -6.53
N PHE A 105 9.51 9.61 -5.66
CA PHE A 105 10.49 9.84 -4.60
C PHE A 105 10.16 9.00 -3.38
N GLY A 106 11.12 8.18 -2.95
CA GLY A 106 11.00 7.28 -1.81
C GLY A 106 10.88 5.80 -2.20
N ALA A 107 11.28 4.92 -1.27
CA ALA A 107 11.20 3.47 -1.41
C ALA A 107 10.73 2.81 -0.10
N GLY A 108 9.82 3.47 0.62
CA GLY A 108 9.19 2.96 1.84
C GLY A 108 7.90 2.17 1.55
N GLY A 109 7.16 1.84 2.60
CA GLY A 109 5.91 1.09 2.48
C GLY A 109 4.84 1.79 1.63
N ALA A 110 4.74 3.13 1.71
CA ALA A 110 3.84 3.91 0.87
C ALA A 110 4.25 3.85 -0.62
N ALA A 111 5.55 4.06 -0.91
CA ALA A 111 6.09 3.93 -2.27
C ALA A 111 5.78 2.56 -2.86
N ARG A 112 5.98 1.49 -2.07
CA ARG A 112 5.72 0.12 -2.49
C ARG A 112 4.25 -0.10 -2.82
N ALA A 113 3.34 0.35 -1.98
CA ALA A 113 1.91 0.24 -2.20
C ALA A 113 1.44 1.03 -3.43
N ILE A 114 1.88 2.29 -3.56
CA ILE A 114 1.59 3.17 -4.69
C ILE A 114 2.15 2.59 -5.98
N GLY A 115 3.43 2.20 -5.99
CA GLY A 115 4.10 1.65 -7.17
C GLY A 115 3.41 0.38 -7.70
N VAL A 116 3.04 -0.55 -6.81
CA VAL A 116 2.34 -1.77 -7.19
C VAL A 116 0.97 -1.48 -7.78
N GLU A 117 0.13 -0.71 -7.09
CA GLU A 117 -1.24 -0.44 -7.55
C GLU A 117 -1.27 0.37 -8.85
N THR A 118 -0.39 1.37 -8.99
CA THR A 118 -0.33 2.16 -10.23
C THR A 118 0.24 1.36 -11.40
N ALA A 119 1.22 0.48 -11.16
CA ALA A 119 1.72 -0.44 -12.18
C ALA A 119 0.66 -1.45 -12.63
N LEU A 120 -0.08 -2.05 -11.68
CA LEU A 120 -1.22 -2.94 -12.01
C LEU A 120 -2.34 -2.20 -12.75
N ALA A 121 -2.47 -0.89 -12.53
CA ALA A 121 -3.42 -0.05 -13.27
C ALA A 121 -2.92 0.37 -14.66
N GLY A 122 -1.76 -0.12 -15.11
CA GLY A 122 -1.28 0.04 -16.48
C GLY A 122 -0.27 1.17 -16.70
N LEU A 123 0.43 1.66 -15.65
CA LEU A 123 1.61 2.49 -15.86
C LEU A 123 2.63 1.76 -16.74
N THR A 124 3.22 2.46 -17.69
CA THR A 124 4.22 1.90 -18.60
C THR A 124 5.64 2.09 -18.11
N LYS A 125 5.90 3.18 -17.36
CA LYS A 125 7.23 3.49 -16.82
C LYS A 125 7.15 4.01 -15.40
N ILE A 126 8.05 3.51 -14.53
CA ILE A 126 8.22 4.00 -13.16
C ILE A 126 9.70 4.27 -12.92
N THR A 127 10.04 5.49 -12.50
CA THR A 127 11.38 5.83 -12.03
C THR A 127 11.32 5.98 -10.51
N VAL A 128 12.02 5.10 -9.80
CA VAL A 128 12.15 5.15 -8.34
C VAL A 128 13.37 5.99 -7.99
N VAL A 129 13.17 7.10 -7.32
CA VAL A 129 14.25 8.01 -6.88
C VAL A 129 14.38 7.92 -5.37
N ASN A 130 15.51 7.41 -4.85
CA ASN A 130 15.66 7.19 -3.42
C ASN A 130 17.11 7.33 -2.94
N ARG A 131 17.30 7.89 -1.73
CA ARG A 131 18.63 8.07 -1.11
C ARG A 131 19.31 6.75 -0.73
N SER A 132 18.55 5.78 -0.25
CA SER A 132 19.09 4.45 0.07
C SER A 132 19.06 3.59 -1.18
N VAL A 133 20.26 3.30 -1.72
CA VAL A 133 20.43 2.47 -2.92
C VAL A 133 19.76 1.10 -2.74
N ASN A 134 20.02 0.42 -1.62
CA ASN A 134 19.46 -0.91 -1.36
C ASN A 134 17.94 -0.93 -1.43
N ARG A 135 17.27 -0.02 -0.70
CA ARG A 135 15.80 0.04 -0.70
C ARG A 135 15.22 0.43 -2.06
N GLY A 136 15.87 1.38 -2.75
CA GLY A 136 15.46 1.79 -4.09
C GLY A 136 15.55 0.64 -5.09
N GLN A 137 16.66 -0.07 -5.08
CA GLN A 137 16.91 -1.23 -5.93
C GLN A 137 15.93 -2.38 -5.64
N GLU A 138 15.70 -2.70 -4.36
CA GLU A 138 14.72 -3.71 -3.93
C GLU A 138 13.32 -3.41 -4.46
N LEU A 139 12.89 -2.14 -4.36
CA LEU A 139 11.59 -1.72 -4.87
C LEU A 139 11.52 -1.79 -6.40
N ALA A 140 12.54 -1.30 -7.09
CA ALA A 140 12.60 -1.34 -8.55
C ALA A 140 12.60 -2.80 -9.07
N THR A 141 13.37 -3.68 -8.45
CA THR A 141 13.38 -5.12 -8.76
C THR A 141 12.01 -5.75 -8.55
N LEU A 142 11.38 -5.50 -7.40
CA LEU A 142 10.04 -6.00 -7.11
C LEU A 142 9.03 -5.60 -8.19
N LEU A 143 8.99 -4.32 -8.53
CA LEU A 143 8.05 -3.79 -9.52
C LEU A 143 8.32 -4.37 -10.91
N SER A 144 9.59 -4.46 -11.33
CA SER A 144 9.98 -5.06 -12.61
C SER A 144 9.61 -6.53 -12.73
N GLU A 145 9.76 -7.31 -11.64
CA GLU A 145 9.47 -8.74 -11.66
C GLU A 145 7.98 -9.06 -11.55
N LYS A 146 7.20 -8.20 -10.91
CA LYS A 146 5.80 -8.47 -10.55
C LYS A 146 4.79 -7.70 -11.36
N THR A 147 5.23 -6.79 -12.22
CA THR A 147 4.35 -5.97 -13.05
C THR A 147 4.88 -5.88 -14.48
N LEU A 148 4.11 -5.27 -15.37
CA LEU A 148 4.49 -5.05 -16.77
C LEU A 148 5.18 -3.70 -16.99
N ALA A 149 5.32 -2.87 -15.97
CA ALA A 149 5.93 -1.57 -16.08
C ALA A 149 7.45 -1.68 -16.30
N HIS A 150 7.99 -0.83 -17.16
CA HIS A 150 9.44 -0.61 -17.23
C HIS A 150 9.90 0.19 -16.01
N VAL A 151 10.79 -0.36 -15.18
CA VAL A 151 11.16 0.26 -13.92
C VAL A 151 12.65 0.59 -13.90
N GLU A 152 12.97 1.82 -13.54
CA GLU A 152 14.33 2.32 -13.35
C GLU A 152 14.53 2.76 -11.92
N PHE A 153 15.72 2.54 -11.37
CA PHE A 153 16.16 3.12 -10.10
C PHE A 153 17.19 4.22 -10.35
N VAL A 154 17.03 5.32 -9.62
CA VAL A 154 17.98 6.43 -9.60
C VAL A 154 18.35 6.75 -8.15
N GLU A 155 19.63 6.75 -7.84
CA GLU A 155 20.12 7.20 -6.55
C GLU A 155 19.90 8.71 -6.42
N TRP A 156 19.36 9.13 -5.29
CA TRP A 156 19.12 10.54 -4.98
C TRP A 156 20.20 11.05 -4.04
N ASP A 157 21.21 11.68 -4.59
CA ASP A 157 22.38 12.22 -3.88
C ASP A 157 22.40 13.77 -3.81
N GLY A 158 21.29 14.41 -4.17
CA GLY A 158 21.19 15.87 -4.19
C GLY A 158 19.96 16.33 -4.96
N GLU A 159 20.17 17.15 -5.99
CA GLU A 159 19.11 17.61 -6.88
C GLU A 159 18.77 16.52 -7.92
N TYR A 160 17.48 16.32 -8.17
CA TYR A 160 17.01 15.46 -9.24
C TYR A 160 16.13 16.25 -10.21
N SER A 161 16.57 16.36 -11.44
CA SER A 161 15.78 16.97 -12.51
C SER A 161 14.78 15.97 -13.06
N ILE A 162 13.49 16.27 -12.91
CA ILE A 162 12.43 15.41 -13.44
C ILE A 162 12.52 15.42 -14.97
N PRO A 163 12.59 14.24 -15.63
CA PRO A 163 12.66 14.16 -17.09
C PRO A 163 11.46 14.85 -17.76
N GLU A 164 11.72 15.52 -18.87
CA GLU A 164 10.65 16.07 -19.71
C GLU A 164 9.72 14.94 -20.20
N GLY A 165 8.42 15.19 -20.24
CA GLY A 165 7.42 14.19 -20.60
C GLY A 165 7.02 13.27 -19.46
N THR A 166 7.46 13.50 -18.23
CA THR A 166 6.94 12.81 -17.04
C THR A 166 5.48 13.22 -16.81
N ASP A 167 4.56 12.24 -16.76
CA ASP A 167 3.13 12.50 -16.57
C ASP A 167 2.76 12.70 -15.10
N ILE A 168 3.38 11.94 -14.19
CA ILE A 168 3.00 11.89 -12.78
C ILE A 168 4.27 11.98 -11.92
N VAL A 169 4.21 12.80 -10.88
CA VAL A 169 5.27 12.90 -9.86
C VAL A 169 4.67 12.65 -8.49
N VAL A 170 5.27 11.73 -7.72
CA VAL A 170 4.81 11.38 -6.37
C VAL A 170 5.94 11.53 -5.36
N ASN A 171 5.69 12.28 -4.30
CA ASN A 171 6.54 12.28 -3.11
C ASN A 171 5.95 11.33 -2.06
N SER A 172 6.59 10.19 -1.87
CA SER A 172 6.25 9.20 -0.85
C SER A 172 7.25 9.17 0.31
N THR A 173 8.09 10.21 0.41
CA THR A 173 9.04 10.40 1.51
C THR A 173 8.41 11.14 2.68
N SER A 174 9.13 11.24 3.80
CA SER A 174 8.77 12.12 4.91
C SER A 174 9.20 13.58 4.70
N ILE A 175 9.90 13.90 3.63
CA ILE A 175 10.37 15.26 3.34
C ILE A 175 9.17 16.16 3.04
N GLY A 176 9.06 17.26 3.75
CA GLY A 176 7.96 18.21 3.65
C GLY A 176 6.69 17.83 4.43
N LEU A 177 6.74 16.77 5.26
CA LEU A 177 5.59 16.35 6.05
C LEU A 177 5.33 17.28 7.25
N PHE A 178 6.38 17.84 7.81
CA PHE A 178 6.32 18.81 8.91
C PHE A 178 7.22 20.01 8.59
N PRO A 179 6.82 21.23 9.01
CA PRO A 179 7.75 22.34 9.01
C PRO A 179 8.90 22.00 9.96
N ASP A 180 10.13 22.06 9.47
CA ASP A 180 11.34 22.04 10.29
C ASP A 180 11.49 23.35 11.07
#